data_a7aaa2ecef89acefed58a77a60eec7dc
#
_entry.id   a7aaa2ecef89acefed58a77a60eec7dc
#
_cell.length_a   1.000
_cell.length_b   1.000
_cell.length_c   1.000
_cell.angle_alpha   90.00
_cell.angle_beta   90.00
_cell.angle_gamma   90.00
#
_symmetry.space_group_name_H-M   'P 1'
#
loop_
_entity.id
_entity.type
_entity.pdbx_description
1 polymer ?
#
loop_
_entity_poly.entity_id
_entity_poly.type
_entity_poly.pdbx_seq_one_letter_code
_entity_poly.pdbx_strand_id
1 'polypeptide(L)'
;MTLVLKFLPIVIRIWPVAVDVVRTVEQMRRTESGEVKKALAKRLLRERVPNLLASRGMSDKDWDNLLGGIIDAAVAALNWLGRW
;
A
#
# COMPACT_ATOMS: atom_id res chain seq x y z
N MET A 1 -8.92 10.81 5.24
CA MET A 1 -8.25 11.96 4.61
C MET A 1 -7.31 12.71 5.55
N THR A 2 -7.79 13.10 6.72
CA THR A 2 -6.96 13.84 7.69
C THR A 2 -5.70 13.06 8.09
N LEU A 3 -5.81 11.74 8.26
CA LEU A 3 -4.69 10.89 8.62
C LEU A 3 -3.62 10.88 7.52
N VAL A 4 -4.03 10.78 6.26
CA VAL A 4 -3.11 10.78 5.13
C VAL A 4 -2.37 12.11 5.02
N LEU A 5 -3.08 13.23 5.19
CA LEU A 5 -2.47 14.55 5.13
C LEU A 5 -1.44 14.75 6.25
N LYS A 6 -1.74 14.25 7.46
CA LYS A 6 -0.86 14.36 8.61
C LYS A 6 0.45 13.60 8.40
N PHE A 7 0.39 12.47 7.70
CA PHE A 7 1.55 11.61 7.47
C PHE A 7 2.03 11.63 6.03
N LEU A 8 1.70 12.69 5.30
CA LEU A 8 2.04 12.83 3.88
C LEU A 8 3.54 12.62 3.58
N PRO A 9 4.49 13.14 4.37
CA PRO A 9 5.92 12.88 4.11
C PRO A 9 6.26 11.40 4.12
N ILE A 10 5.63 10.63 5.00
CA ILE A 10 5.83 9.18 5.09
C ILE A 10 5.19 8.49 3.91
N VAL A 11 3.98 8.91 3.52
CA VAL A 11 3.27 8.37 2.35
C VAL A 11 4.12 8.56 1.10
N ILE A 12 4.73 9.73 0.92
CA ILE A 12 5.59 10.03 -0.22
C ILE A 12 6.78 9.08 -0.26
N ARG A 13 7.38 8.77 0.89
CA ARG A 13 8.51 7.85 0.96
C ARG A 13 8.11 6.41 0.65
N ILE A 14 6.93 6.00 1.07
CA ILE A 14 6.42 4.65 0.87
C ILE A 14 5.89 4.46 -0.55
N TRP A 15 5.45 5.53 -1.20
CA TRP A 15 4.78 5.46 -2.50
C TRP A 15 5.54 4.65 -3.56
N PRO A 16 6.85 4.88 -3.80
CA PRO A 16 7.58 4.09 -4.79
C PRO A 16 7.62 2.61 -4.44
N VAL A 17 7.73 2.29 -3.15
CA VAL A 17 7.73 0.90 -2.69
C VAL A 17 6.35 0.27 -2.92
N ALA A 18 5.29 1.02 -2.63
CA ALA A 18 3.92 0.55 -2.83
C ALA A 18 3.64 0.27 -4.31
N VAL A 19 4.06 1.16 -5.21
CA VAL A 19 3.90 0.97 -6.65
C VAL A 19 4.66 -0.26 -7.12
N ASP A 20 5.89 -0.45 -6.64
CA ASP A 20 6.71 -1.62 -6.98
C ASP A 20 6.03 -2.91 -6.50
N VAL A 21 5.54 -2.93 -5.28
CA VAL A 21 4.82 -4.08 -4.71
C VAL A 21 3.59 -4.42 -5.54
N VAL A 22 2.79 -3.40 -5.89
CA VAL A 22 1.56 -3.59 -6.66
C VAL A 22 1.88 -4.16 -8.04
N ARG A 23 2.91 -3.66 -8.70
CA ARG A 23 3.36 -4.18 -9.99
C ARG A 23 3.84 -5.63 -9.89
N THR A 24 4.60 -5.94 -8.84
CA THR A 24 5.08 -7.29 -8.59
C THR A 24 3.92 -8.26 -8.41
N VAL A 25 2.93 -7.88 -7.61
CA VAL A 25 1.73 -8.69 -7.40
C VAL A 25 0.96 -8.90 -8.70
N GLU A 26 0.82 -7.86 -9.51
CA GLU A 26 0.15 -7.97 -10.81
C GLU A 26 0.86 -9.00 -11.71
N GLN A 27 2.17 -8.98 -11.75
CA GLN A 27 2.94 -9.92 -12.56
C GLN A 27 2.83 -11.36 -12.04
N MET A 28 2.84 -11.53 -10.72
CA MET A 28 2.80 -12.86 -10.09
C MET A 28 1.39 -13.46 -10.06
N ARG A 29 0.36 -12.63 -9.95
CA ARG A 29 -1.01 -13.06 -9.69
C ARG A 29 -2.00 -12.44 -10.69
N ARG A 30 -1.61 -12.35 -11.94
CA ARG A 30 -2.41 -11.69 -12.99
C ARG A 30 -3.83 -12.21 -13.09
N THR A 31 -4.03 -13.52 -12.90
CA THR A 31 -5.35 -14.16 -13.04
C THR A 31 -6.18 -14.13 -11.76
N GLU A 32 -5.60 -13.67 -10.66
CA GLU A 32 -6.30 -13.59 -9.38
C GLU A 32 -7.27 -12.39 -9.36
N SER A 33 -8.26 -12.44 -8.46
CA SER A 33 -9.16 -11.32 -8.28
C SER A 33 -8.43 -10.10 -7.71
N GLY A 34 -9.01 -8.91 -7.92
CA GLY A 34 -8.45 -7.68 -7.37
C GLY A 34 -8.32 -7.71 -5.85
N GLU A 35 -9.27 -8.34 -5.16
CA GLU A 35 -9.22 -8.46 -3.71
C GLU A 35 -8.03 -9.30 -3.25
N VAL A 36 -7.77 -10.42 -3.91
CA VAL A 36 -6.63 -11.29 -3.59
C VAL A 36 -5.33 -10.55 -3.86
N LYS A 37 -5.23 -9.85 -4.98
CA LYS A 37 -4.04 -9.07 -5.32
C LYS A 37 -3.78 -7.96 -4.31
N LYS A 38 -4.82 -7.25 -3.88
CA LYS A 38 -4.67 -6.19 -2.87
C LYS A 38 -4.23 -6.74 -1.52
N ALA A 39 -4.80 -7.86 -1.10
CA ALA A 39 -4.42 -8.49 0.17
C ALA A 39 -2.95 -8.89 0.17
N LEU A 40 -2.48 -9.50 -0.93
CA LEU A 40 -1.09 -9.88 -1.07
C LEU A 40 -0.17 -8.65 -1.12
N ALA A 41 -0.57 -7.61 -1.86
CA ALA A 41 0.20 -6.37 -1.96
C ALA A 41 0.35 -5.71 -0.59
N LYS A 42 -0.72 -5.64 0.18
CA LYS A 42 -0.72 -5.07 1.53
C LYS A 42 0.23 -5.84 2.45
N ARG A 43 0.19 -7.17 2.38
CA ARG A 43 1.09 -8.03 3.16
C ARG A 43 2.55 -7.79 2.79
N LEU A 44 2.87 -7.76 1.50
CA LEU A 44 4.23 -7.54 1.04
C LEU A 44 4.73 -6.15 1.42
N LEU A 45 3.88 -5.13 1.30
CA LEU A 45 4.24 -3.78 1.69
C LEU A 45 4.52 -3.70 3.20
N ARG A 46 3.68 -4.36 4.00
CA ARG A 46 3.86 -4.41 5.44
C ARG A 46 5.19 -5.07 5.84
N GLU A 47 5.62 -6.09 5.10
CA GLU A 47 6.89 -6.74 5.34
C GLU A 47 8.08 -5.85 4.98
N ARG A 48 7.95 -5.05 3.92
CA ARG A 48 9.02 -4.16 3.46
C ARG A 48 9.12 -2.87 4.26
N VAL A 49 8.00 -2.41 4.81
CA VAL A 49 7.91 -1.13 5.53
C VAL A 49 7.43 -1.39 6.94
N PRO A 50 8.35 -1.55 7.91
CA PRO A 50 7.95 -1.73 9.30
C PRO A 50 7.22 -0.48 9.81
N ASN A 51 6.44 -0.64 10.90
CA ASN A 51 5.67 0.45 11.47
C ASN A 51 6.60 1.56 11.97
N LEU A 52 6.84 2.55 11.12
CA LEU A 52 7.71 3.69 11.43
C LEU A 52 7.06 4.67 12.39
N LEU A 53 5.75 4.55 12.63
CA LEU A 53 4.99 5.46 13.46
C LEU A 53 4.64 4.87 14.83
N ALA A 54 5.14 3.67 15.14
CA ALA A 54 4.90 3.05 16.44
C ALA A 54 5.37 3.95 17.58
N SER A 55 6.52 4.59 17.42
CA SER A 55 7.08 5.51 18.41
C SER A 55 6.22 6.77 18.62
N ARG A 56 5.31 7.06 17.69
CA ARG A 56 4.40 8.20 17.77
C ARG A 56 3.00 7.79 18.23
N GLY A 57 2.86 6.56 18.73
CA GLY A 57 1.60 6.07 19.27
C GLY A 57 0.65 5.46 18.24
N MET A 58 1.08 5.29 17.00
CA MET A 58 0.25 4.64 15.99
C MET A 58 0.23 3.14 16.23
N SER A 59 -0.97 2.57 16.38
CA SER A 59 -1.15 1.13 16.55
C SER A 59 -0.88 0.38 15.25
N ASP A 60 -0.63 -0.93 15.36
CA ASP A 60 -0.45 -1.78 14.18
C ASP A 60 -1.69 -1.78 13.29
N LYS A 61 -2.88 -1.70 13.89
CA LYS A 61 -4.13 -1.64 13.16
C LYS A 61 -4.22 -0.37 12.32
N ASP A 62 -3.87 0.78 12.90
CA ASP A 62 -3.88 2.06 12.19
C ASP A 62 -2.84 2.09 11.10
N TRP A 63 -1.66 1.54 11.37
CA TRP A 63 -0.60 1.40 10.37
C TRP A 63 -1.05 0.52 9.20
N ASP A 64 -1.69 -0.60 9.51
CA ASP A 64 -2.22 -1.51 8.51
C ASP A 64 -3.29 -0.83 7.64
N ASN A 65 -4.18 -0.03 8.24
CA ASN A 65 -5.18 0.73 7.52
C ASN A 65 -4.53 1.79 6.60
N LEU A 66 -3.47 2.44 7.07
CA LEU A 66 -2.73 3.42 6.27
C LEU A 66 -2.10 2.74 5.06
N LEU A 67 -1.44 1.60 5.26
CA LEU A 67 -0.83 0.83 4.17
C LEU A 67 -1.89 0.36 3.17
N GLY A 68 -3.05 -0.08 3.67
CA GLY A 68 -4.18 -0.46 2.81
C GLY A 68 -4.64 0.69 1.93
N GLY A 69 -4.74 1.89 2.49
CA GLY A 69 -5.10 3.09 1.73
C GLY A 69 -4.07 3.43 0.66
N ILE A 70 -2.78 3.28 0.97
CA ILE A 70 -1.70 3.51 0.00
C ILE A 70 -1.79 2.50 -1.14
N ILE A 71 -2.02 1.22 -0.83
CA ILE A 71 -2.19 0.18 -1.85
C ILE A 71 -3.39 0.48 -2.73
N ASP A 72 -4.52 0.88 -2.16
CA ASP A 72 -5.71 1.23 -2.94
C ASP A 72 -5.42 2.39 -3.90
N ALA A 73 -4.69 3.39 -3.46
CA ALA A 73 -4.31 4.50 -4.31
C ALA A 73 -3.37 4.05 -5.44
N ALA A 74 -2.42 3.18 -5.15
CA ALA A 74 -1.50 2.64 -6.15
C ALA A 74 -2.24 1.77 -7.18
N VAL A 75 -3.18 0.95 -6.73
CA VAL A 75 -4.02 0.13 -7.61
C VAL A 75 -4.88 1.03 -8.50
N ALA A 76 -5.48 2.07 -7.94
CA ALA A 76 -6.28 3.01 -8.72
C ALA A 76 -5.44 3.69 -9.80
N ALA A 77 -4.21 4.09 -9.48
CA ALA A 77 -3.31 4.69 -10.45
C ALA A 77 -2.96 3.72 -11.59
N LEU A 78 -2.69 2.45 -11.27
CA LEU A 78 -2.39 1.43 -12.27
C LEU A 78 -3.62 1.08 -13.11
N ASN A 79 -4.81 1.04 -12.51
CA ASN A 79 -6.06 0.84 -13.25
C ASN A 79 -6.27 1.95 -14.26
N TRP A 80 -5.98 3.18 -13.86
CA TRP A 80 -6.11 4.32 -14.75
C TRP A 80 -5.19 4.21 -15.97
N LEU A 81 -4.02 3.58 -15.77
CA LEU A 81 -3.09 3.29 -16.88
C LEU A 81 -3.42 1.99 -17.62
N GLY A 82 -4.48 1.28 -17.22
CA GLY A 82 -4.88 0.01 -17.83
C GLY A 82 -3.98 -1.18 -17.51
N ARG A 83 -3.26 -1.13 -16.39
CA ARG A 83 -2.25 -2.16 -16.04
C ARG A 83 -2.59 -3.05 -14.86
N TRP A 84 -3.74 -2.86 -14.24
CA TRP A 84 -4.11 -3.69 -13.07
C TRP A 84 -5.35 -4.60 -13.32
#